data_eb56d787d6e2367c3c1445e224facbb0
#
_entry.id   eb56d787d6e2367c3c1445e224facbb0
#
_cell.length_a   1.000
_cell.length_b   1.000
_cell.length_c   1.000
_cell.angle_alpha   90.00
_cell.angle_beta   90.00
_cell.angle_gamma   90.00
#
_symmetry.space_group_name_H-M   'P 1'
#
loop_
_entity.id
_entity.type
_entity.pdbx_description
1 polymer ?
#
loop_
_entity_poly.entity_id
_entity_poly.type
_entity_poly.pdbx_seq_one_letter_code
_entity_poly.pdbx_strand_id
1 'polypeptide(L)'
;MARLADLLDRLEADAGPAAPVPATDGWLLVLAENIGYLVDDETRWQAMTNLRRGVGTAPERILAAPDELLRRVVVGMRPAERVARLRTCAELRVAGARWSAYPGIGQPGVQRIELFTGAKPVLALEANALRVLVRLGYGDPAQTYSRVYLQAQTAAAAEVEETVPARQRAHQLLRRHGQTVCRRSGPSCPACPLVDACPSAGAPPPLF
;
A
#
# COMPACT_ATOMS: atom_id res chain seq x y z
N MET A 1 12.74 -20.84 11.52
CA MET A 1 12.45 -19.70 10.61
C MET A 1 13.06 -18.45 11.23
N ALA A 2 13.77 -17.61 10.46
CA ALA A 2 14.25 -16.33 10.99
C ALA A 2 13.05 -15.45 11.37
N ARG A 3 13.17 -14.65 12.45
CA ARG A 3 12.09 -13.77 12.89
C ARG A 3 11.89 -12.63 11.91
N LEU A 4 10.67 -12.18 11.71
CA LEU A 4 10.38 -11.07 10.79
C LEU A 4 11.15 -9.80 11.17
N ALA A 5 11.34 -9.52 12.44
CA ALA A 5 12.14 -8.37 12.88
C ALA A 5 13.56 -8.40 12.29
N ASP A 6 14.25 -9.57 12.35
CA ASP A 6 15.59 -9.74 11.79
C ASP A 6 15.60 -9.61 10.26
N LEU A 7 14.54 -10.09 9.59
CA LEU A 7 14.37 -9.96 8.14
C LEU A 7 14.16 -8.49 7.72
N LEU A 8 13.41 -7.73 8.52
CA LEU A 8 13.22 -6.28 8.28
C LEU A 8 14.54 -5.51 8.45
N ASP A 9 15.36 -5.86 9.43
CA ASP A 9 16.69 -5.27 9.63
C ASP A 9 17.60 -5.53 8.41
N ARG A 10 17.55 -6.74 7.85
CA ARG A 10 18.28 -7.08 6.61
C ARG A 10 17.77 -6.29 5.40
N LEU A 11 16.45 -6.11 5.26
CA LEU A 11 15.89 -5.28 4.19
C LEU A 11 16.31 -3.80 4.32
N GLU A 12 16.40 -3.31 5.54
CA GLU A 12 16.83 -1.93 5.79
C GLU A 12 18.33 -1.75 5.57
N ALA A 13 19.15 -2.73 5.95
CA ALA A 13 20.59 -2.73 5.68
C ALA A 13 20.91 -2.76 4.18
N ASP A 14 20.14 -3.50 3.39
CA ASP A 14 20.32 -3.63 1.94
C ASP A 14 19.86 -2.38 1.16
N ALA A 15 18.68 -1.88 1.45
CA ALA A 15 18.02 -0.85 0.64
C ALA A 15 17.89 0.53 1.35
N GLY A 16 18.54 0.70 2.50
CA GLY A 16 18.45 1.89 3.33
C GLY A 16 17.16 1.97 4.15
N PRO A 17 17.00 3.01 4.98
CA PRO A 17 15.87 3.17 5.89
C PRO A 17 14.53 3.20 5.16
N ALA A 18 13.48 2.87 5.90
CA ALA A 18 12.11 3.00 5.39
C ALA A 18 11.86 4.46 4.96
N ALA A 19 11.29 4.65 3.77
CA ALA A 19 11.00 5.98 3.28
C ALA A 19 10.00 6.71 4.21
N PRO A 20 10.06 8.02 4.35
CA PRO A 20 9.07 8.78 5.08
C PRO A 20 7.65 8.51 4.56
N VAL A 21 6.68 8.55 5.45
CA VAL A 21 5.26 8.41 5.07
C VAL A 21 4.86 9.59 4.18
N PRO A 22 4.36 9.37 2.97
CA PRO A 22 4.06 10.45 2.03
C PRO A 22 2.90 11.34 2.48
N ALA A 23 1.99 10.79 3.31
CA ALA A 23 0.85 11.50 3.89
C ALA A 23 0.44 10.88 5.21
N THR A 24 0.19 11.73 6.20
CA THR A 24 -0.34 11.36 7.52
C THR A 24 -1.81 11.74 7.69
N ASP A 25 -2.43 12.32 6.67
CA ASP A 25 -3.85 12.64 6.59
C ASP A 25 -4.60 11.54 5.82
N GLY A 26 -5.62 10.97 6.45
CA GLY A 26 -6.41 9.88 5.87
C GLY A 26 -7.11 10.26 4.57
N TRP A 27 -7.54 11.52 4.43
CA TRP A 27 -8.15 12.01 3.19
C TRP A 27 -7.14 12.04 2.03
N LEU A 28 -5.90 12.47 2.27
CA LEU A 28 -4.86 12.44 1.25
C LEU A 28 -4.52 11.00 0.83
N LEU A 29 -4.59 10.05 1.75
CA LEU A 29 -4.41 8.62 1.42
C LEU A 29 -5.55 8.08 0.55
N VAL A 30 -6.80 8.48 0.81
CA VAL A 30 -7.95 8.15 -0.06
C VAL A 30 -7.78 8.73 -1.46
N LEU A 31 -7.38 10.00 -1.56
CA LEU A 31 -7.13 10.62 -2.85
C LEU A 31 -6.01 9.91 -3.61
N ALA A 32 -4.90 9.58 -2.94
CA ALA A 32 -3.77 8.87 -3.54
C ALA A 32 -4.16 7.48 -4.07
N GLU A 33 -5.07 6.78 -3.40
CA GLU A 33 -5.59 5.49 -3.88
C GLU A 33 -6.43 5.63 -5.15
N ASN A 34 -7.18 6.72 -5.26
CA ASN A 34 -8.14 6.92 -6.35
C ASN A 34 -7.60 7.72 -7.53
N ILE A 35 -6.52 8.50 -7.39
CA ILE A 35 -5.97 9.36 -8.44
C ILE A 35 -5.27 8.58 -9.55
N GLY A 36 -4.74 7.39 -9.24
CA GLY A 36 -3.99 6.58 -10.19
C GLY A 36 -4.37 5.09 -10.15
N TYR A 37 -4.26 4.42 -11.30
CA TYR A 37 -4.50 2.99 -11.40
C TYR A 37 -3.42 2.30 -12.22
N LEU A 38 -2.81 1.24 -11.64
CA LEU A 38 -1.68 0.50 -12.21
C LEU A 38 -0.47 1.40 -12.52
N VAL A 39 -0.15 2.29 -11.61
CA VAL A 39 1.02 3.19 -11.67
C VAL A 39 1.91 2.92 -10.46
N ASP A 40 3.20 3.27 -10.60
CA ASP A 40 4.16 3.26 -9.50
C ASP A 40 3.89 4.39 -8.48
N ASP A 41 4.61 4.35 -7.38
CA ASP A 41 4.43 5.32 -6.30
C ASP A 41 4.91 6.73 -6.70
N GLU A 42 5.98 6.85 -7.46
CA GLU A 42 6.50 8.14 -7.93
C GLU A 42 5.46 8.85 -8.80
N THR A 43 4.94 8.15 -9.83
CA THR A 43 3.86 8.65 -10.71
C THR A 43 2.62 9.04 -9.90
N ARG A 44 2.24 8.24 -8.91
CA ARG A 44 1.10 8.51 -8.02
C ARG A 44 1.29 9.79 -7.22
N TRP A 45 2.44 9.97 -6.60
CA TRP A 45 2.70 11.16 -5.76
C TRP A 45 2.94 12.42 -6.59
N GLN A 46 3.46 12.28 -7.80
CA GLN A 46 3.50 13.38 -8.77
C GLN A 46 2.08 13.81 -9.16
N ALA A 47 1.17 12.86 -9.39
CA ALA A 47 -0.24 13.16 -9.67
C ALA A 47 -0.91 13.87 -8.47
N MET A 48 -0.63 13.44 -7.23
CA MET A 48 -1.10 14.14 -6.02
C MET A 48 -0.57 15.58 -5.93
N THR A 49 0.68 15.80 -6.32
CA THR A 49 1.27 17.13 -6.38
C THR A 49 0.57 18.00 -7.43
N ASN A 50 0.28 17.45 -8.61
CA ASN A 50 -0.45 18.12 -9.68
C ASN A 50 -1.89 18.44 -9.26
N LEU A 51 -2.58 17.51 -8.60
CA LEU A 51 -3.91 17.76 -8.02
C LEU A 51 -3.88 18.93 -7.04
N ARG A 52 -2.94 18.91 -6.09
CA ARG A 52 -2.79 19.97 -5.09
C ARG A 52 -2.57 21.35 -5.70
N ARG A 53 -1.75 21.43 -6.75
CA ARG A 53 -1.41 22.68 -7.42
C ARG A 53 -2.50 23.18 -8.37
N GLY A 54 -3.10 22.27 -9.17
CA GLY A 54 -4.03 22.64 -10.24
C GLY A 54 -5.48 22.77 -9.78
N VAL A 55 -5.90 21.95 -8.79
CA VAL A 55 -7.28 21.88 -8.33
C VAL A 55 -7.37 22.25 -6.84
N GLY A 56 -6.48 21.69 -6.04
CA GLY A 56 -6.55 21.64 -4.59
C GLY A 56 -7.03 20.28 -4.11
N THR A 57 -6.87 20.02 -2.80
CA THR A 57 -7.30 18.78 -2.17
C THR A 57 -8.57 18.92 -1.33
N ALA A 58 -9.12 20.12 -1.18
CA ALA A 58 -10.40 20.32 -0.51
C ALA A 58 -11.54 19.64 -1.31
N PRO A 59 -12.44 18.91 -0.65
CA PRO A 59 -13.52 18.21 -1.35
C PRO A 59 -14.35 19.13 -2.25
N GLU A 60 -14.66 20.33 -1.78
CA GLU A 60 -15.46 21.33 -2.51
C GLU A 60 -14.77 21.77 -3.79
N ARG A 61 -13.45 21.89 -3.77
CA ARG A 61 -12.65 22.22 -4.97
C ARG A 61 -12.67 21.09 -6.00
N ILE A 62 -12.59 19.84 -5.56
CA ILE A 62 -12.68 18.68 -6.44
C ILE A 62 -14.08 18.60 -7.07
N LEU A 63 -15.14 18.88 -6.30
CA LEU A 63 -16.52 18.88 -6.80
C LEU A 63 -16.77 20.02 -7.79
N ALA A 64 -16.19 21.20 -7.57
CA ALA A 64 -16.36 22.35 -8.46
C ALA A 64 -15.47 22.32 -9.71
N ALA A 65 -14.42 21.50 -9.73
CA ALA A 65 -13.47 21.46 -10.83
C ALA A 65 -14.10 20.90 -12.13
N PRO A 66 -13.83 21.47 -13.31
CA PRO A 66 -14.23 20.87 -14.58
C PRO A 66 -13.60 19.48 -14.77
N ASP A 67 -14.34 18.56 -15.41
CA ASP A 67 -13.84 17.21 -15.70
C ASP A 67 -12.51 17.22 -16.48
N GLU A 68 -12.37 18.15 -17.39
CA GLU A 68 -11.15 18.33 -18.18
C GLU A 68 -9.93 18.59 -17.28
N LEU A 69 -10.09 19.41 -16.24
CA LEU A 69 -9.03 19.69 -15.29
C LEU A 69 -8.69 18.46 -14.42
N LEU A 70 -9.70 17.72 -13.97
CA LEU A 70 -9.50 16.47 -13.23
C LEU A 70 -8.84 15.39 -14.10
N ARG A 71 -9.17 15.31 -15.40
CA ARG A 71 -8.53 14.38 -16.34
C ARG A 71 -7.03 14.62 -16.52
N ARG A 72 -6.56 15.87 -16.38
CA ARG A 72 -5.12 16.21 -16.47
C ARG A 72 -4.32 15.77 -15.26
N VAL A 73 -4.96 15.55 -14.13
CA VAL A 73 -4.27 15.17 -12.88
C VAL A 73 -4.36 13.71 -12.54
N VAL A 74 -5.36 12.98 -13.06
CA VAL A 74 -5.43 11.53 -12.87
C VAL A 74 -4.45 10.80 -13.78
N VAL A 75 -3.93 9.65 -13.33
CA VAL A 75 -2.88 8.92 -14.04
C VAL A 75 -3.20 7.44 -14.20
N GLY A 76 -2.57 6.81 -15.19
CA GLY A 76 -2.75 5.39 -15.48
C GLY A 76 -4.01 5.07 -16.25
N MET A 77 -4.50 3.85 -16.09
CA MET A 77 -5.64 3.35 -16.84
C MET A 77 -6.98 3.91 -16.35
N ARG A 78 -7.97 3.95 -17.26
CA ARG A 78 -9.37 4.35 -17.00
C ARG A 78 -9.51 5.76 -16.41
N PRO A 79 -9.02 6.80 -17.11
CA PRO A 79 -9.02 8.17 -16.55
C PRO A 79 -10.43 8.70 -16.24
N ALA A 80 -11.44 8.39 -17.04
CA ALA A 80 -12.82 8.79 -16.76
C ALA A 80 -13.36 8.17 -15.47
N GLU A 81 -13.07 6.89 -15.22
CA GLU A 81 -13.43 6.23 -13.97
C GLU A 81 -12.69 6.85 -12.77
N ARG A 82 -11.41 7.25 -12.95
CA ARG A 82 -10.66 7.93 -11.89
C ARG A 82 -11.27 9.28 -11.53
N VAL A 83 -11.67 10.07 -12.53
CA VAL A 83 -12.38 11.35 -12.30
C VAL A 83 -13.68 11.11 -11.53
N ALA A 84 -14.50 10.15 -11.96
CA ALA A 84 -15.75 9.82 -11.27
C ALA A 84 -15.48 9.39 -9.81
N ARG A 85 -14.48 8.56 -9.57
CA ARG A 85 -14.09 8.15 -8.20
C ARG A 85 -13.62 9.29 -7.33
N LEU A 86 -12.83 10.24 -7.87
CA LEU A 86 -12.43 11.43 -7.11
C LEU A 86 -13.62 12.27 -6.67
N ARG A 87 -14.64 12.43 -7.53
CA ARG A 87 -15.89 13.12 -7.19
C ARG A 87 -16.66 12.38 -6.11
N THR A 88 -16.90 11.08 -6.29
CA THR A 88 -17.55 10.25 -5.26
C THR A 88 -16.80 10.31 -3.92
N CYS A 89 -15.47 10.27 -3.95
CA CYS A 89 -14.68 10.44 -2.74
C CYS A 89 -14.92 11.82 -2.09
N ALA A 90 -14.99 12.89 -2.89
CA ALA A 90 -15.24 14.23 -2.38
C ALA A 90 -16.65 14.39 -1.78
N GLU A 91 -17.68 13.83 -2.43
CA GLU A 91 -19.05 13.77 -1.91
C GLU A 91 -19.12 13.05 -0.56
N LEU A 92 -18.50 11.86 -0.49
CA LEU A 92 -18.42 11.07 0.74
C LEU A 92 -17.65 11.79 1.86
N ARG A 93 -16.63 12.57 1.50
CA ARG A 93 -15.87 13.38 2.46
C ARG A 93 -16.71 14.49 3.05
N VAL A 94 -17.46 15.20 2.24
CA VAL A 94 -18.43 16.24 2.68
C VAL A 94 -19.50 15.63 3.57
N ALA A 95 -19.99 14.44 3.23
CA ALA A 95 -21.00 13.70 4.00
C ALA A 95 -20.45 13.09 5.30
N GLY A 96 -19.15 13.21 5.62
CA GLY A 96 -18.55 12.62 6.81
C GLY A 96 -18.52 11.10 6.83
N ALA A 97 -18.47 10.47 5.66
CA ALA A 97 -18.50 9.03 5.54
C ALA A 97 -17.27 8.35 6.19
N ARG A 98 -17.46 7.14 6.72
CA ARG A 98 -16.37 6.29 7.24
C ARG A 98 -15.47 5.80 6.10
N TRP A 99 -14.20 5.51 6.38
CA TRP A 99 -13.19 5.13 5.38
C TRP A 99 -13.60 3.94 4.51
N SER A 100 -14.30 2.95 5.07
CA SER A 100 -14.74 1.76 4.32
C SER A 100 -15.82 2.05 3.25
N ALA A 101 -16.40 3.23 3.23
CA ALA A 101 -17.40 3.62 2.23
C ALA A 101 -16.76 4.17 0.94
N TYR A 102 -15.47 4.56 1.00
CA TYR A 102 -14.81 5.18 -0.15
C TYR A 102 -14.46 4.16 -1.23
N PRO A 103 -14.62 4.51 -2.51
CA PRO A 103 -14.22 3.66 -3.63
C PRO A 103 -12.76 3.22 -3.51
N GLY A 104 -12.47 1.94 -3.72
CA GLY A 104 -11.12 1.39 -3.65
C GLY A 104 -10.55 1.22 -2.24
N ILE A 105 -11.28 1.63 -1.19
CA ILE A 105 -10.84 1.49 0.20
C ILE A 105 -11.51 0.27 0.84
N GLY A 106 -10.96 -0.90 0.56
CA GLY A 106 -11.32 -2.13 1.29
C GLY A 106 -10.65 -2.20 2.67
N GLN A 107 -10.84 -3.34 3.36
CA GLN A 107 -10.23 -3.58 4.69
C GLN A 107 -8.72 -3.23 4.74
N PRO A 108 -7.86 -3.66 3.80
CA PRO A 108 -6.44 -3.29 3.80
C PRO A 108 -6.21 -1.78 3.68
N GLY A 109 -7.06 -1.09 2.91
CA GLY A 109 -7.00 0.37 2.76
C GLY A 109 -7.36 1.11 4.04
N VAL A 110 -8.41 0.65 4.75
CA VAL A 110 -8.78 1.18 6.08
C VAL A 110 -7.63 1.01 7.06
N GLN A 111 -7.06 -0.18 7.14
CA GLN A 111 -5.92 -0.46 8.03
C GLN A 111 -4.70 0.41 7.70
N ARG A 112 -4.44 0.65 6.41
CA ARG A 112 -3.36 1.56 5.99
C ARG A 112 -3.64 2.99 6.44
N ILE A 113 -4.87 3.48 6.33
CA ILE A 113 -5.25 4.80 6.84
C ILE A 113 -5.05 4.84 8.35
N GLU A 114 -5.56 3.87 9.11
CA GLU A 114 -5.41 3.81 10.56
C GLU A 114 -3.94 3.83 11.00
N LEU A 115 -3.08 3.07 10.31
CA LEU A 115 -1.65 3.03 10.59
C LEU A 115 -0.95 4.36 10.32
N PHE A 116 -1.19 4.97 9.15
CA PHE A 116 -0.46 6.17 8.73
C PHE A 116 -0.99 7.46 9.34
N THR A 117 -2.23 7.47 9.81
CA THR A 117 -2.75 8.56 10.66
C THR A 117 -2.34 8.42 12.13
N GLY A 118 -1.71 7.33 12.51
CA GLY A 118 -1.35 7.06 13.91
C GLY A 118 -2.51 6.58 14.78
N ALA A 119 -3.67 6.31 14.19
CA ALA A 119 -4.87 5.92 14.93
C ALA A 119 -4.76 4.53 15.56
N LYS A 120 -4.10 3.59 14.88
CA LYS A 120 -3.90 2.22 15.38
C LYS A 120 -2.56 1.64 14.90
N PRO A 121 -1.83 0.88 15.75
CA PRO A 121 -0.61 0.19 15.38
C PRO A 121 -0.92 -1.15 14.67
N VAL A 122 -1.76 -1.13 13.64
CA VAL A 122 -2.08 -2.32 12.85
C VAL A 122 -0.98 -2.59 11.82
N LEU A 123 -0.58 -3.84 11.62
CA LEU A 123 0.29 -4.20 10.49
C LEU A 123 -0.53 -4.22 9.20
N ALA A 124 -0.69 -3.06 8.57
CA ALA A 124 -1.38 -2.96 7.30
C ALA A 124 -0.56 -3.60 6.19
N LEU A 125 -1.15 -4.52 5.44
CA LEU A 125 -0.52 -5.15 4.28
C LEU A 125 -1.18 -4.66 2.99
N GLU A 126 -0.39 -4.44 1.96
CA GLU A 126 -0.86 -4.29 0.60
C GLU A 126 -0.35 -5.47 -0.26
N ALA A 127 -0.75 -5.55 -1.50
CA ALA A 127 -0.49 -6.73 -2.33
C ALA A 127 1.01 -7.11 -2.44
N ASN A 128 1.92 -6.13 -2.44
CA ASN A 128 3.37 -6.41 -2.52
C ASN A 128 3.91 -6.94 -1.20
N ALA A 129 3.53 -6.33 -0.08
CA ALA A 129 3.90 -6.77 1.26
C ALA A 129 3.33 -8.17 1.55
N LEU A 130 2.05 -8.39 1.22
CA LEU A 130 1.42 -9.70 1.39
C LEU A 130 2.16 -10.78 0.60
N ARG A 131 2.50 -10.52 -0.66
CA ARG A 131 3.28 -11.47 -1.49
C ARG A 131 4.64 -11.81 -0.88
N VAL A 132 5.35 -10.82 -0.34
CA VAL A 132 6.62 -11.05 0.35
C VAL A 132 6.42 -11.98 1.53
N LEU A 133 5.46 -11.70 2.40
CA LEU A 133 5.16 -12.50 3.58
C LEU A 133 4.76 -13.93 3.22
N VAL A 134 3.89 -14.11 2.21
CA VAL A 134 3.49 -15.46 1.76
C VAL A 134 4.69 -16.26 1.25
N ARG A 135 5.58 -15.64 0.48
CA ARG A 135 6.81 -16.29 0.01
C ARG A 135 7.79 -16.62 1.15
N LEU A 136 7.76 -15.86 2.22
CA LEU A 136 8.51 -16.12 3.45
C LEU A 136 7.83 -17.16 4.37
N GLY A 137 6.65 -17.69 3.99
CA GLY A 137 5.96 -18.73 4.73
C GLY A 137 4.96 -18.25 5.78
N TYR A 138 4.59 -16.97 5.80
CA TYR A 138 3.62 -16.40 6.74
C TYR A 138 2.16 -16.66 6.38
N GLY A 139 1.86 -17.31 5.25
CA GLY A 139 0.50 -17.66 4.84
C GLY A 139 0.50 -18.80 3.83
N ASP A 140 -0.58 -19.56 3.79
CA ASP A 140 -0.75 -20.67 2.85
C ASP A 140 -1.32 -20.17 1.51
N PRO A 141 -0.52 -20.18 0.42
CA PRO A 141 -0.96 -19.67 -0.89
C PRO A 141 -2.11 -20.49 -1.53
N ALA A 142 -2.42 -21.67 -1.02
CA ALA A 142 -3.53 -22.49 -1.50
C ALA A 142 -4.90 -22.02 -0.99
N GLN A 143 -4.92 -21.10 -0.03
CA GLN A 143 -6.15 -20.57 0.54
C GLN A 143 -6.71 -19.38 -0.25
N THR A 144 -7.94 -18.96 0.07
CA THR A 144 -8.53 -17.74 -0.49
C THR A 144 -7.74 -16.50 -0.06
N TYR A 145 -7.77 -15.45 -0.88
CA TYR A 145 -7.06 -14.18 -0.60
C TYR A 145 -7.33 -13.66 0.82
N SER A 146 -8.59 -13.63 1.25
CA SER A 146 -8.94 -13.12 2.59
C SER A 146 -8.35 -13.94 3.72
N ARG A 147 -8.29 -15.27 3.56
CA ARG A 147 -7.67 -16.17 4.53
C ARG A 147 -6.15 -15.98 4.59
N VAL A 148 -5.51 -15.96 3.43
CA VAL A 148 -4.06 -15.74 3.34
C VAL A 148 -3.68 -14.39 3.93
N TYR A 149 -4.46 -13.34 3.62
CA TYR A 149 -4.26 -12.02 4.19
C TYR A 149 -4.29 -12.05 5.71
N LEU A 150 -5.34 -12.64 6.30
CA LEU A 150 -5.49 -12.73 7.76
C LEU A 150 -4.37 -13.55 8.40
N GLN A 151 -4.03 -14.70 7.83
CA GLN A 151 -2.93 -15.56 8.31
C GLN A 151 -1.61 -14.82 8.31
N ALA A 152 -1.23 -14.24 7.17
CA ALA A 152 0.03 -13.52 7.02
C ALA A 152 0.10 -12.29 7.95
N GLN A 153 -0.99 -11.54 8.06
CA GLN A 153 -1.08 -10.38 8.93
C GLN A 153 -0.91 -10.78 10.41
N THR A 154 -1.65 -11.78 10.87
CA THR A 154 -1.62 -12.23 12.26
C THR A 154 -0.24 -12.76 12.63
N ALA A 155 0.32 -13.66 11.82
CA ALA A 155 1.62 -14.26 12.09
C ALA A 155 2.75 -13.21 12.05
N ALA A 156 2.78 -12.35 11.06
CA ALA A 156 3.77 -11.28 10.94
C ALA A 156 3.62 -10.23 12.04
N ALA A 157 2.39 -9.90 12.41
CA ALA A 157 2.12 -8.94 13.49
C ALA A 157 2.63 -9.43 14.85
N ALA A 158 2.63 -10.71 15.12
CA ALA A 158 3.15 -11.28 16.36
C ALA A 158 4.68 -11.11 16.51
N GLU A 159 5.40 -10.84 15.43
CA GLU A 159 6.87 -10.72 15.39
C GLU A 159 7.38 -9.29 15.23
N VAL A 160 6.48 -8.31 15.10
CA VAL A 160 6.82 -6.88 15.01
C VAL A 160 6.21 -6.16 16.21
N GLU A 161 6.96 -5.25 16.80
CA GLU A 161 6.49 -4.46 17.93
C GLU A 161 5.16 -3.76 17.64
N GLU A 162 4.25 -3.76 18.63
CA GLU A 162 2.91 -3.17 18.49
C GLU A 162 2.93 -1.66 18.72
N THR A 163 3.78 -0.98 17.94
CA THR A 163 3.86 0.49 17.90
C THR A 163 3.62 0.99 16.48
N VAL A 164 3.08 2.21 16.37
CA VAL A 164 2.86 2.83 15.06
C VAL A 164 4.16 2.94 14.26
N PRO A 165 5.29 3.42 14.81
CA PRO A 165 6.54 3.51 14.06
C PRO A 165 7.05 2.17 13.57
N ALA A 166 7.03 1.12 14.40
CA ALA A 166 7.50 -0.21 14.02
C ALA A 166 6.63 -0.82 12.91
N ARG A 167 5.30 -0.65 12.99
CA ARG A 167 4.36 -1.14 11.97
C ARG A 167 4.47 -0.36 10.66
N GLN A 168 4.68 0.96 10.72
CA GLN A 168 4.94 1.78 9.54
C GLN A 168 6.25 1.37 8.86
N ARG A 169 7.32 1.16 9.64
CA ARG A 169 8.60 0.65 9.13
C ARG A 169 8.43 -0.69 8.41
N ALA A 170 7.77 -1.65 9.06
CA ALA A 170 7.51 -2.97 8.47
C ALA A 170 6.71 -2.88 7.18
N HIS A 171 5.61 -2.11 7.16
CA HIS A 171 4.81 -1.87 5.97
C HIS A 171 5.66 -1.35 4.80
N GLN A 172 6.49 -0.35 5.05
CA GLN A 172 7.26 0.30 3.98
C GLN A 172 8.40 -0.57 3.45
N LEU A 173 9.13 -1.26 4.34
CA LEU A 173 10.22 -2.15 3.93
C LEU A 173 9.68 -3.35 3.12
N LEU A 174 8.63 -4.01 3.58
CA LEU A 174 8.00 -5.12 2.87
C LEU A 174 7.44 -4.67 1.52
N ARG A 175 6.75 -3.53 1.48
CA ARG A 175 6.21 -2.96 0.24
C ARG A 175 7.33 -2.67 -0.76
N ARG A 176 8.36 -1.93 -0.37
CA ARG A 176 9.50 -1.60 -1.22
C ARG A 176 10.16 -2.86 -1.76
N HIS A 177 10.46 -3.82 -0.90
CA HIS A 177 11.05 -5.09 -1.31
C HIS A 177 10.18 -5.85 -2.32
N GLY A 178 8.87 -5.88 -2.10
CA GLY A 178 7.92 -6.49 -3.02
C GLY A 178 7.83 -5.77 -4.38
N GLN A 179 8.04 -4.46 -4.42
CA GLN A 179 8.03 -3.68 -5.65
C GLN A 179 9.33 -3.83 -6.47
N THR A 180 10.47 -3.92 -5.79
CA THR A 180 11.79 -3.84 -6.44
C THR A 180 12.45 -5.20 -6.67
N VAL A 181 12.47 -6.08 -5.67
CA VAL A 181 13.18 -7.36 -5.68
C VAL A 181 12.22 -8.55 -5.78
N CYS A 182 11.30 -8.68 -4.83
CA CYS A 182 10.35 -9.79 -4.73
C CYS A 182 9.11 -9.53 -5.60
N ARG A 183 9.30 -9.20 -6.88
CA ARG A 183 8.23 -8.86 -7.83
C ARG A 183 7.29 -10.03 -8.10
N ARG A 184 6.08 -9.71 -8.60
CA ARG A 184 5.08 -10.73 -8.98
C ARG A 184 5.62 -11.61 -10.11
N SER A 185 6.16 -10.99 -11.14
CA SER A 185 6.78 -11.68 -12.29
C SER A 185 8.28 -11.42 -12.26
N GLY A 186 9.09 -12.49 -12.42
CA GLY A 186 10.55 -12.39 -12.45
C GLY A 186 11.16 -11.81 -11.15
N PRO A 187 10.94 -12.43 -9.99
CA PRO A 187 11.61 -11.99 -8.77
C PRO A 187 13.12 -12.16 -8.88
N SER A 188 13.88 -11.20 -8.36
CA SER A 188 15.35 -11.22 -8.38
C SER A 188 15.92 -12.00 -7.19
N CYS A 189 15.57 -13.30 -7.08
CA CYS A 189 15.98 -14.14 -5.94
C CYS A 189 17.49 -14.20 -5.71
N PRO A 190 18.37 -14.29 -6.75
CA PRO A 190 19.83 -14.31 -6.53
C PRO A 190 20.37 -13.04 -5.86
N ALA A 191 19.72 -11.89 -6.05
CA ALA A 191 20.10 -10.60 -5.44
C ALA A 191 19.25 -10.26 -4.21
N CYS A 192 18.43 -11.19 -3.71
CA CYS A 192 17.53 -10.94 -2.59
C CYS A 192 18.29 -11.08 -1.26
N PRO A 193 18.28 -10.07 -0.37
CA PRO A 193 18.92 -10.15 0.93
C PRO A 193 18.29 -11.20 1.87
N LEU A 194 17.13 -11.76 1.51
CA LEU A 194 16.40 -12.76 2.28
C LEU A 194 16.46 -14.16 1.68
N VAL A 195 17.29 -14.40 0.65
CA VAL A 195 17.27 -15.62 -0.15
C VAL A 195 17.49 -16.88 0.68
N ASP A 196 18.38 -16.84 1.64
CA ASP A 196 18.73 -17.96 2.54
C ASP A 196 17.62 -18.30 3.56
N ALA A 197 16.77 -17.32 3.89
CA ALA A 197 15.65 -17.47 4.80
C ALA A 197 14.31 -17.70 4.08
N CYS A 198 14.29 -17.66 2.74
CA CYS A 198 13.05 -17.70 1.95
C CYS A 198 12.75 -19.12 1.46
N PRO A 199 11.71 -19.81 1.96
CA PRO A 199 11.35 -21.14 1.49
C PRO A 199 10.91 -21.18 0.01
N SER A 200 10.54 -20.03 -0.57
CA SER A 200 10.16 -19.89 -1.97
C SER A 200 11.31 -19.42 -2.87
N ALA A 201 12.55 -19.42 -2.39
CA ALA A 201 13.70 -19.00 -3.19
C ALA A 201 13.85 -19.88 -4.43
N GLY A 202 13.96 -19.27 -5.61
CA GLY A 202 14.09 -19.99 -6.89
C GLY A 202 12.81 -20.62 -7.47
N ALA A 203 11.78 -20.82 -6.66
CA ALA A 203 10.49 -21.37 -7.07
C ALA A 203 9.36 -20.64 -6.36
N PRO A 204 9.04 -19.41 -6.76
CA PRO A 204 7.97 -18.66 -6.11
C PRO A 204 6.64 -19.40 -6.25
N PRO A 205 5.85 -19.55 -5.16
CA PRO A 205 4.56 -20.19 -5.23
C PRO A 205 3.61 -19.42 -6.15
N PRO A 206 2.59 -20.08 -6.73
CA PRO A 206 1.53 -19.40 -7.42
C PRO A 206 0.86 -18.40 -6.47
N LEU A 207 0.60 -17.20 -6.96
CA LEU A 207 -0.03 -16.13 -6.21
C LEU A 207 -1.36 -15.77 -6.90
N PHE A 208 -2.38 -15.57 -6.06
CA PHE A 208 -3.70 -15.10 -6.47
C PHE A 208 -3.67 -13.74 -7.16
#